data_28fb354d497048daec552b00a050da35
#
_entry.id   28fb354d497048daec552b00a050da35
#
_cell.length_a   1.000
_cell.length_b   1.000
_cell.length_c   1.000
_cell.angle_alpha   90.00
_cell.angle_beta   90.00
_cell.angle_gamma   90.00
#
_symmetry.space_group_name_H-M   'P 1'
#
loop_
_entity.id
_entity.type
_entity.pdbx_description
1 polymer ?
#
loop_
_entity_poly.entity_id
_entity_poly.type
_entity_poly.pdbx_seq_one_letter_code
_entity_poly.pdbx_strand_id
1 'polypeptide(L)'
;MAGSNKKPAFLQQEKPVLLQGAMELEVAVLREALENVQEVRQGDFLFWTGKLGKQQAVVSRTGIGTAAAAAATALGCTLFQPALVLNQGTAGGYPVDLEPFDLVVGERWFNGNALYQSRYGKDYYLDLAALEGESKESEFTGDRPFFHPCDREAVRWLDSWGTAYTRGRVVLGTIASADRWNDCPDTIRDLEANTGALCEEMETAGAGDIAGRMGIPFAALRVISNNNRTRRPFDPETARAVQEWVIRIVKSEEGRAGAAGRRKNLQANFSFGH
;
A
#
# COMPACT_ATOMS: atom_id res chain seq x y z
N MET A 1 -6.35 16.78 24.23
CA MET A 1 -7.53 15.90 24.28
C MET A 1 -7.02 14.48 24.06
N ALA A 2 -7.22 13.59 25.02
CA ALA A 2 -6.81 12.20 24.93
C ALA A 2 -7.61 11.51 23.80
N GLY A 3 -6.93 11.11 22.74
CA GLY A 3 -7.53 10.38 21.65
C GLY A 3 -8.11 9.06 22.17
N SER A 4 -9.37 8.81 21.89
CA SER A 4 -10.11 7.62 22.28
C SER A 4 -9.39 6.36 21.78
N ASN A 5 -9.10 5.44 22.70
CA ASN A 5 -8.54 4.09 22.47
C ASN A 5 -9.50 3.16 21.71
N LYS A 6 -10.35 3.69 20.84
CA LYS A 6 -11.31 2.86 20.11
C LYS A 6 -10.65 2.19 18.90
N LYS A 7 -10.89 0.89 18.78
CA LYS A 7 -10.60 0.10 17.58
C LYS A 7 -11.24 0.79 16.36
N PRO A 8 -10.59 0.85 15.19
CA PRO A 8 -11.19 1.40 13.97
C PRO A 8 -12.54 0.77 13.64
N ALA A 9 -13.44 1.52 13.00
CA ALA A 9 -14.78 1.05 12.69
C ALA A 9 -14.76 -0.23 11.83
N PHE A 10 -13.82 -0.33 10.89
CA PHE A 10 -13.67 -1.50 10.02
C PHE A 10 -13.20 -2.77 10.78
N LEU A 11 -12.54 -2.65 11.94
CA LEU A 11 -12.18 -3.78 12.81
C LEU A 11 -13.26 -4.12 13.86
N GLN A 12 -14.32 -3.33 13.95
CA GLN A 12 -15.46 -3.57 14.86
C GLN A 12 -16.60 -4.29 14.19
N GLN A 13 -16.55 -4.48 12.87
CA GLN A 13 -17.57 -5.14 12.08
C GLN A 13 -17.36 -6.65 12.08
N GLU A 14 -18.45 -7.40 11.88
CA GLU A 14 -18.39 -8.86 11.65
C GLU A 14 -17.77 -9.23 10.29
N LYS A 15 -17.64 -8.23 9.39
CA LYS A 15 -17.03 -8.38 8.07
C LYS A 15 -15.53 -8.65 8.17
N PRO A 16 -14.97 -9.46 7.28
CA PRO A 16 -13.54 -9.75 7.30
C PRO A 16 -12.70 -8.53 6.86
N VAL A 17 -11.43 -8.53 7.23
CA VAL A 17 -10.39 -7.72 6.60
C VAL A 17 -9.76 -8.55 5.47
N LEU A 18 -9.67 -8.00 4.27
CA LEU A 18 -8.97 -8.63 3.14
C LEU A 18 -7.51 -8.18 3.15
N LEU A 19 -6.61 -9.13 3.46
CA LEU A 19 -5.16 -8.95 3.50
C LEU A 19 -4.56 -9.50 2.22
N GLN A 20 -3.93 -8.65 1.41
CA GLN A 20 -3.41 -9.03 0.11
C GLN A 20 -1.88 -8.96 0.08
N GLY A 21 -1.26 -9.90 -0.64
CA GLY A 21 0.13 -9.87 -1.06
C GLY A 21 0.25 -10.51 -2.44
N ALA A 22 1.23 -10.11 -3.23
CA ALA A 22 1.39 -10.57 -4.62
C ALA A 22 1.95 -11.98 -4.69
N MET A 23 2.94 -12.27 -3.89
CA MET A 23 3.75 -13.47 -3.95
C MET A 23 3.51 -14.40 -2.75
N GLU A 24 3.87 -15.67 -2.89
CA GLU A 24 3.80 -16.63 -1.78
C GLU A 24 4.56 -16.14 -0.55
N LEU A 25 5.75 -15.58 -0.74
CA LEU A 25 6.57 -15.04 0.37
C LEU A 25 5.90 -13.88 1.11
N GLU A 26 4.92 -13.20 0.50
CA GLU A 26 4.19 -12.06 1.09
C GLU A 26 2.89 -12.46 1.77
N VAL A 27 2.47 -13.72 1.64
CA VAL A 27 1.20 -14.21 2.23
C VAL A 27 1.36 -15.45 3.12
N ALA A 28 2.47 -16.16 3.02
CA ALA A 28 2.67 -17.43 3.71
C ALA A 28 2.49 -17.30 5.23
N VAL A 29 3.09 -16.28 5.85
CA VAL A 29 3.03 -16.06 7.31
C VAL A 29 1.63 -15.61 7.74
N LEU A 30 0.95 -14.79 6.93
CA LEU A 30 -0.45 -14.40 7.17
C LEU A 30 -1.36 -15.64 7.13
N ARG A 31 -1.20 -16.48 6.11
CA ARG A 31 -1.97 -17.72 5.94
C ARG A 31 -1.76 -18.69 7.11
N GLU A 32 -0.50 -18.92 7.50
CA GLU A 32 -0.14 -19.79 8.62
C GLU A 32 -0.69 -19.30 9.97
N ALA A 33 -0.88 -17.99 10.12
CA ALA A 33 -1.40 -17.39 11.34
C ALA A 33 -2.93 -17.43 11.45
N LEU A 34 -3.64 -17.77 10.37
CA LEU A 34 -5.09 -17.91 10.38
C LEU A 34 -5.52 -19.13 11.20
N GLU A 35 -6.56 -18.95 11.99
CA GLU A 35 -7.28 -20.00 12.70
C GLU A 35 -8.50 -20.43 11.87
N ASN A 36 -8.82 -21.74 11.85
CA ASN A 36 -9.94 -22.33 11.10
C ASN A 36 -9.89 -22.02 9.60
N VAL A 37 -8.75 -22.28 8.99
CA VAL A 37 -8.46 -21.95 7.59
C VAL A 37 -9.34 -22.75 6.63
N GLN A 38 -9.91 -22.05 5.64
CA GLN A 38 -10.55 -22.67 4.47
C GLN A 38 -9.98 -22.02 3.21
N GLU A 39 -9.57 -22.84 2.24
CA GLU A 39 -9.11 -22.34 0.94
C GLU A 39 -10.31 -22.15 0.00
N VAL A 40 -10.33 -21.00 -0.67
CA VAL A 40 -11.27 -20.67 -1.75
C VAL A 40 -10.47 -20.34 -2.99
N ARG A 41 -10.77 -21.01 -4.09
CA ARG A 41 -10.09 -20.85 -5.36
C ARG A 41 -11.03 -20.35 -6.46
N GLN A 42 -10.58 -19.35 -7.21
CA GLN A 42 -11.28 -18.84 -8.39
C GLN A 42 -10.27 -18.74 -9.55
N GLY A 43 -10.24 -19.75 -10.42
CA GLY A 43 -9.16 -19.92 -11.38
C GLY A 43 -7.83 -20.09 -10.66
N ASP A 44 -6.85 -19.22 -10.96
CA ASP A 44 -5.54 -19.21 -10.29
C ASP A 44 -5.47 -18.27 -9.07
N PHE A 45 -6.56 -17.54 -8.79
CA PHE A 45 -6.64 -16.69 -7.60
C PHE A 45 -6.92 -17.53 -6.35
N LEU A 46 -6.11 -17.31 -5.32
CA LEU A 46 -6.18 -18.04 -4.05
C LEU A 46 -6.56 -17.11 -2.91
N PHE A 47 -7.54 -17.57 -2.15
CA PHE A 47 -8.00 -16.91 -0.93
C PHE A 47 -8.01 -17.93 0.20
N TRP A 48 -7.61 -17.51 1.39
CA TRP A 48 -7.73 -18.29 2.61
C TRP A 48 -8.54 -17.51 3.62
N THR A 49 -9.71 -18.04 3.98
CA THR A 49 -10.57 -17.45 5.00
C THR A 49 -10.25 -18.05 6.36
N GLY A 50 -10.44 -17.26 7.42
CA GLY A 50 -10.19 -17.70 8.78
C GLY A 50 -10.29 -16.57 9.78
N LYS A 51 -9.59 -16.70 10.90
CA LYS A 51 -9.54 -15.68 11.95
C LYS A 51 -8.11 -15.34 12.32
N LEU A 52 -7.86 -14.07 12.61
CA LEU A 52 -6.69 -13.59 13.32
C LEU A 52 -7.14 -13.10 14.70
N GLY A 53 -7.07 -13.99 15.72
CA GLY A 53 -7.70 -13.75 17.01
C GLY A 53 -9.22 -13.64 16.88
N LYS A 54 -9.81 -12.50 17.26
CA LYS A 54 -11.25 -12.26 17.12
C LYS A 54 -11.68 -11.71 15.77
N GLN A 55 -10.74 -11.22 14.94
CA GLN A 55 -11.05 -10.60 13.67
C GLN A 55 -11.19 -11.66 12.57
N GLN A 56 -12.32 -11.64 11.84
CA GLN A 56 -12.45 -12.37 10.59
C GLN A 56 -11.45 -11.81 9.56
N ALA A 57 -10.74 -12.68 8.87
CA ALA A 57 -9.74 -12.30 7.89
C ALA A 57 -9.80 -13.18 6.65
N VAL A 58 -9.49 -12.57 5.52
CA VAL A 58 -9.25 -13.27 4.26
C VAL A 58 -7.86 -12.90 3.81
N VAL A 59 -6.98 -13.86 3.60
CA VAL A 59 -5.68 -13.67 2.98
C VAL A 59 -5.81 -13.97 1.50
N SER A 60 -5.25 -13.11 0.63
CA SER A 60 -5.30 -13.29 -0.82
C SER A 60 -3.91 -13.21 -1.42
N ARG A 61 -3.52 -14.23 -2.19
CA ARG A 61 -2.38 -14.15 -3.09
C ARG A 61 -2.86 -13.62 -4.44
N THR A 62 -2.53 -12.35 -4.73
CA THR A 62 -3.07 -11.66 -5.90
C THR A 62 -2.36 -12.04 -7.20
N GLY A 63 -1.10 -12.46 -7.16
CA GLY A 63 -0.19 -12.45 -8.28
C GLY A 63 0.45 -11.05 -8.44
N ILE A 64 1.54 -11.00 -9.21
CA ILE A 64 2.32 -9.78 -9.45
C ILE A 64 1.65 -8.93 -10.53
N GLY A 65 1.63 -7.62 -10.31
CA GLY A 65 1.23 -6.62 -11.30
C GLY A 65 -0.18 -6.09 -11.13
N THR A 66 -0.39 -4.90 -11.70
CA THR A 66 -1.62 -4.10 -11.58
C THR A 66 -2.87 -4.88 -11.99
N ALA A 67 -2.83 -5.62 -13.11
CA ALA A 67 -3.99 -6.37 -13.61
C ALA A 67 -4.36 -7.54 -12.69
N ALA A 68 -3.37 -8.28 -12.19
CA ALA A 68 -3.58 -9.41 -11.28
C ALA A 68 -4.15 -8.91 -9.94
N ALA A 69 -3.58 -7.84 -9.38
CA ALA A 69 -4.07 -7.22 -8.16
C ALA A 69 -5.51 -6.70 -8.30
N ALA A 70 -5.83 -6.03 -9.41
CA ALA A 70 -7.19 -5.56 -9.70
C ALA A 70 -8.20 -6.72 -9.75
N ALA A 71 -7.90 -7.78 -10.49
CA ALA A 71 -8.77 -8.96 -10.61
C ALA A 71 -8.97 -9.66 -9.26
N ALA A 72 -7.89 -9.90 -8.51
CA ALA A 72 -7.97 -10.52 -7.18
C ALA A 72 -8.77 -9.66 -6.19
N THR A 73 -8.62 -8.33 -6.27
CA THR A 73 -9.39 -7.41 -5.41
C THR A 73 -10.87 -7.44 -5.76
N ALA A 74 -11.24 -7.41 -7.05
CA ALA A 74 -12.63 -7.49 -7.49
C ALA A 74 -13.30 -8.80 -7.01
N LEU A 75 -12.61 -9.94 -7.19
CA LEU A 75 -13.08 -11.24 -6.71
C LEU A 75 -13.22 -11.26 -5.18
N GLY A 76 -12.18 -10.82 -4.45
CA GLY A 76 -12.18 -10.80 -3.00
C GLY A 76 -13.27 -9.92 -2.41
N CYS A 77 -13.49 -8.73 -2.99
CA CYS A 77 -14.55 -7.82 -2.58
C CYS A 77 -15.96 -8.39 -2.86
N THR A 78 -16.14 -9.03 -4.02
CA THR A 78 -17.43 -9.66 -4.40
C THR A 78 -17.76 -10.85 -3.52
N LEU A 79 -16.80 -11.74 -3.27
CA LEU A 79 -17.01 -12.99 -2.52
C LEU A 79 -17.15 -12.77 -1.02
N PHE A 80 -16.38 -11.83 -0.45
CA PHE A 80 -16.25 -11.74 1.00
C PHE A 80 -16.76 -10.41 1.58
N GLN A 81 -17.05 -9.40 0.77
CA GLN A 81 -17.55 -8.09 1.19
C GLN A 81 -16.77 -7.49 2.38
N PRO A 82 -15.43 -7.35 2.27
CA PRO A 82 -14.59 -6.98 3.40
C PRO A 82 -14.90 -5.56 3.91
N ALA A 83 -14.59 -5.32 5.18
CA ALA A 83 -14.67 -3.98 5.78
C ALA A 83 -13.47 -3.11 5.43
N LEU A 84 -12.35 -3.71 5.04
CA LEU A 84 -11.11 -3.06 4.61
C LEU A 84 -10.37 -3.98 3.65
N VAL A 85 -9.79 -3.41 2.60
CA VAL A 85 -8.72 -4.02 1.81
C VAL A 85 -7.39 -3.45 2.27
N LEU A 86 -6.51 -4.28 2.83
CA LEU A 86 -5.12 -3.95 3.15
C LEU A 86 -4.20 -4.67 2.16
N ASN A 87 -3.68 -3.93 1.20
CA ASN A 87 -2.70 -4.42 0.25
C ASN A 87 -1.30 -4.18 0.83
N GLN A 88 -0.59 -5.26 1.15
CA GLN A 88 0.73 -5.21 1.76
C GLN A 88 1.74 -6.02 0.95
N GLY A 89 3.02 -5.69 1.07
CA GLY A 89 4.07 -6.40 0.36
C GLY A 89 5.40 -5.67 0.41
N THR A 90 6.34 -6.16 -0.40
CA THR A 90 7.67 -5.59 -0.56
C THR A 90 7.67 -4.44 -1.56
N ALA A 91 8.66 -3.55 -1.45
CA ALA A 91 8.84 -2.43 -2.39
C ALA A 91 10.31 -2.00 -2.47
N GLY A 92 10.69 -1.42 -3.62
CA GLY A 92 11.96 -0.73 -3.79
C GLY A 92 11.90 0.69 -3.21
N GLY A 93 12.86 1.04 -2.34
CA GLY A 93 12.95 2.36 -1.73
C GLY A 93 13.50 3.42 -2.69
N TYR A 94 12.95 4.64 -2.66
CA TYR A 94 13.45 5.77 -3.45
C TYR A 94 14.44 6.66 -2.67
N PRO A 95 14.09 7.22 -1.49
CA PRO A 95 15.03 7.98 -0.67
C PRO A 95 16.22 7.16 -0.24
N VAL A 96 17.41 7.77 -0.28
CA VAL A 96 18.67 7.08 0.05
C VAL A 96 18.79 6.70 1.53
N ASP A 97 17.96 7.28 2.39
CA ASP A 97 17.90 7.01 3.83
C ASP A 97 16.82 6.00 4.22
N LEU A 98 16.06 5.48 3.25
CA LEU A 98 15.19 4.32 3.47
C LEU A 98 15.96 3.03 3.30
N GLU A 99 15.96 2.23 4.35
CA GLU A 99 16.70 0.97 4.43
C GLU A 99 15.75 -0.23 4.41
N PRO A 100 16.23 -1.42 4.02
CA PRO A 100 15.45 -2.65 4.19
C PRO A 100 14.88 -2.77 5.61
N PHE A 101 13.65 -3.25 5.71
CA PHE A 101 12.78 -3.31 6.88
C PHE A 101 12.08 -2.00 7.25
N ASP A 102 12.42 -0.83 6.71
CA ASP A 102 11.58 0.36 6.92
C ASP A 102 10.18 0.10 6.31
N LEU A 103 9.13 0.57 6.99
CA LEU A 103 7.75 0.47 6.52
C LEU A 103 7.28 1.81 5.96
N VAL A 104 6.66 1.76 4.79
CA VAL A 104 5.93 2.89 4.20
C VAL A 104 4.44 2.62 4.33
N VAL A 105 3.76 3.41 5.15
CA VAL A 105 2.30 3.47 5.18
C VAL A 105 1.85 4.47 4.10
N GLY A 106 1.12 3.98 3.11
CA GLY A 106 0.65 4.82 2.01
C GLY A 106 -0.41 5.82 2.47
N GLU A 107 -0.08 7.10 2.52
CA GLU A 107 -1.09 8.15 2.65
C GLU A 107 -1.88 8.30 1.34
N ARG A 108 -1.17 8.10 0.24
CA ARG A 108 -1.68 8.17 -1.14
C ARG A 108 -0.80 7.34 -2.07
N TRP A 109 -1.34 7.07 -3.23
CA TRP A 109 -0.64 6.35 -4.30
C TRP A 109 -0.97 6.99 -5.66
N PHE A 110 -0.23 6.62 -6.69
CA PHE A 110 -0.54 6.96 -8.06
C PHE A 110 -0.27 5.79 -9.00
N ASN A 111 -0.98 5.79 -10.14
CA ASN A 111 -0.79 4.82 -11.20
C ASN A 111 0.28 5.32 -12.18
N GLY A 112 1.47 4.74 -12.10
CA GLY A 112 2.58 5.06 -13.00
C GLY A 112 2.43 4.49 -14.41
N ASN A 113 1.43 3.62 -14.67
CA ASN A 113 1.12 3.11 -16.01
C ASN A 113 0.18 4.05 -16.81
N ALA A 114 -0.50 4.99 -16.13
CA ALA A 114 -1.40 5.93 -16.77
C ALA A 114 -0.60 7.09 -17.40
N LEU A 115 -0.14 6.89 -18.62
CA LEU A 115 0.73 7.83 -19.32
C LEU A 115 0.16 8.21 -20.70
N TYR A 116 0.36 9.48 -21.05
CA TYR A 116 0.18 10.02 -22.40
C TYR A 116 1.55 10.33 -22.99
N GLN A 117 1.88 9.69 -24.10
CA GLN A 117 3.06 10.04 -24.86
C GLN A 117 2.72 11.15 -25.87
N SER A 118 3.36 12.31 -25.72
CA SER A 118 3.20 13.42 -26.63
C SER A 118 3.80 13.09 -28.01
N ARG A 119 3.38 13.84 -29.03
CA ARG A 119 3.96 13.74 -30.41
C ARG A 119 5.48 13.99 -30.48
N TYR A 120 6.06 14.54 -29.41
CA TYR A 120 7.50 14.78 -29.29
C TYR A 120 8.22 13.70 -28.47
N GLY A 121 7.54 12.61 -28.11
CA GLY A 121 8.11 11.48 -27.38
C GLY A 121 8.24 11.68 -25.86
N LYS A 122 7.72 12.79 -25.31
CA LYS A 122 7.68 13.01 -23.87
C LYS A 122 6.42 12.39 -23.27
N ASP A 123 6.57 11.65 -22.18
CA ASP A 123 5.47 11.08 -21.41
C ASP A 123 4.98 12.08 -20.36
N TYR A 124 3.67 12.11 -20.18
CA TYR A 124 2.96 12.89 -19.16
C TYR A 124 1.98 11.98 -18.43
N TYR A 125 1.75 12.22 -17.16
CA TYR A 125 0.75 11.47 -16.41
C TYR A 125 -0.66 11.84 -16.87
N LEU A 126 -1.55 10.83 -16.90
CA LEU A 126 -2.97 10.98 -17.20
C LEU A 126 -3.82 10.87 -15.93
N ASP A 127 -4.82 11.70 -15.82
CA ASP A 127 -5.95 11.49 -14.93
C ASP A 127 -7.03 10.73 -15.70
N LEU A 128 -7.18 9.42 -15.42
CA LEU A 128 -8.15 8.57 -16.09
C LEU A 128 -9.60 8.95 -15.74
N ALA A 129 -9.85 9.46 -14.52
CA ALA A 129 -11.17 9.93 -14.11
C ALA A 129 -11.58 11.19 -14.88
N ALA A 130 -10.61 12.09 -15.18
CA ALA A 130 -10.86 13.24 -16.02
C ALA A 130 -11.23 12.86 -17.45
N LEU A 131 -10.59 11.81 -18.02
CA LEU A 131 -10.94 11.27 -19.33
C LEU A 131 -12.36 10.68 -19.37
N GLU A 132 -12.83 10.10 -18.28
CA GLU A 132 -14.22 9.61 -18.14
C GLU A 132 -15.23 10.74 -17.91
N GLY A 133 -14.78 12.00 -17.82
CA GLY A 133 -15.63 13.17 -17.57
C GLY A 133 -16.06 13.33 -16.10
N GLU A 134 -15.45 12.59 -15.21
CA GLU A 134 -15.76 12.61 -13.77
C GLU A 134 -15.02 13.73 -13.01
N SER A 135 -14.03 14.37 -13.64
CA SER A 135 -13.26 15.48 -13.09
C SER A 135 -13.42 16.74 -13.94
N LYS A 136 -13.35 17.91 -13.30
CA LYS A 136 -13.28 19.22 -13.97
C LYS A 136 -11.85 19.69 -14.21
N GLU A 137 -10.87 18.93 -13.74
CA GLU A 137 -9.47 19.22 -13.92
C GLU A 137 -9.00 18.80 -15.32
N SER A 138 -7.80 19.26 -15.71
CA SER A 138 -7.21 18.86 -16.98
C SER A 138 -6.90 17.38 -17.00
N GLU A 139 -7.19 16.70 -18.11
CA GLU A 139 -6.88 15.30 -18.36
C GLU A 139 -5.37 15.01 -18.26
N PHE A 140 -4.55 16.05 -18.42
CA PHE A 140 -3.10 15.98 -18.37
C PHE A 140 -2.59 16.71 -17.13
N THR A 141 -2.02 15.95 -16.20
CA THR A 141 -1.43 16.51 -14.97
C THR A 141 0.03 16.97 -15.14
N GLY A 142 0.54 16.90 -16.38
CA GLY A 142 1.91 17.25 -16.71
C GLY A 142 2.92 16.25 -16.18
N ASP A 143 3.98 16.75 -15.54
CA ASP A 143 5.05 15.92 -14.97
C ASP A 143 4.70 15.36 -13.57
N ARG A 144 3.52 15.69 -13.04
CA ARG A 144 3.03 15.21 -11.74
C ARG A 144 1.90 14.22 -11.93
N PRO A 145 1.91 13.08 -11.21
CA PRO A 145 0.83 12.10 -11.30
C PRO A 145 -0.43 12.59 -10.59
N PHE A 146 -1.57 12.01 -10.96
CA PHE A 146 -2.79 12.12 -10.18
C PHE A 146 -2.71 11.21 -8.96
N PHE A 147 -2.94 11.77 -7.77
CA PHE A 147 -2.81 11.05 -6.51
C PHE A 147 -4.16 10.59 -5.97
N HIS A 148 -4.25 9.32 -5.64
CA HIS A 148 -5.39 8.70 -5.00
C HIS A 148 -5.12 8.53 -3.49
N PRO A 149 -5.99 9.02 -2.60
CA PRO A 149 -5.80 8.85 -1.16
C PRO A 149 -6.10 7.42 -0.72
N CYS A 150 -5.36 6.91 0.26
CA CYS A 150 -5.78 5.78 1.06
C CYS A 150 -6.84 6.21 2.11
N ASP A 151 -7.56 5.24 2.67
CA ASP A 151 -8.55 5.53 3.71
C ASP A 151 -7.89 6.15 4.95
N ARG A 152 -8.38 7.30 5.37
CA ARG A 152 -7.78 8.09 6.46
C ARG A 152 -7.83 7.40 7.82
N GLU A 153 -8.87 6.60 8.08
CA GLU A 153 -8.97 5.88 9.34
C GLU A 153 -7.96 4.72 9.38
N ALA A 154 -7.82 4.00 8.26
CA ALA A 154 -6.86 2.93 8.11
C ALA A 154 -5.40 3.43 8.18
N VAL A 155 -5.08 4.56 7.53
CA VAL A 155 -3.76 5.19 7.63
C VAL A 155 -3.43 5.58 9.07
N ARG A 156 -4.34 6.26 9.78
CA ARG A 156 -4.14 6.61 11.19
C ARG A 156 -3.99 5.37 12.08
N TRP A 157 -4.74 4.32 11.81
CA TRP A 157 -4.63 3.07 12.53
C TRP A 157 -3.24 2.45 12.34
N LEU A 158 -2.75 2.30 11.12
CA LEU A 158 -1.41 1.79 10.83
C LEU A 158 -0.32 2.66 11.49
N ASP A 159 -0.39 3.98 11.34
CA ASP A 159 0.57 4.93 11.95
C ASP A 159 0.61 4.82 13.47
N SER A 160 -0.55 4.63 14.12
CA SER A 160 -0.64 4.51 15.58
C SER A 160 0.13 3.30 16.13
N TRP A 161 0.38 2.30 15.32
CA TRP A 161 1.16 1.12 15.67
C TRP A 161 2.64 1.24 15.31
N GLY A 162 3.05 2.32 14.66
CA GLY A 162 4.42 2.51 14.20
C GLY A 162 5.48 2.34 15.30
N THR A 163 5.20 2.81 16.51
CA THR A 163 6.13 2.64 17.66
C THR A 163 6.26 1.19 18.15
N ALA A 164 5.37 0.30 17.74
CA ALA A 164 5.43 -1.12 18.06
C ALA A 164 6.20 -1.94 17.04
N TYR A 165 6.57 -1.34 15.91
CA TYR A 165 7.46 -1.93 14.92
C TYR A 165 8.91 -1.66 15.32
N THR A 166 9.72 -2.72 15.42
CA THR A 166 11.08 -2.64 15.97
C THR A 166 12.17 -3.06 14.98
N ARG A 167 11.78 -3.49 13.77
CA ARG A 167 12.73 -3.94 12.74
C ARG A 167 13.27 -2.79 11.90
N GLY A 168 12.55 -1.68 11.83
CA GLY A 168 12.89 -0.48 11.07
C GLY A 168 12.03 0.70 11.50
N ARG A 169 12.03 1.76 10.70
CA ARG A 169 11.17 2.93 10.88
C ARG A 169 9.81 2.68 10.25
N VAL A 170 8.80 3.43 10.71
CA VAL A 170 7.51 3.53 10.01
C VAL A 170 7.36 4.97 9.54
N VAL A 171 7.19 5.17 8.26
CA VAL A 171 7.02 6.47 7.62
C VAL A 171 5.72 6.51 6.83
N LEU A 172 5.12 7.70 6.74
CA LEU A 172 3.94 7.94 5.92
C LEU A 172 4.38 8.62 4.62
N GLY A 173 3.74 8.24 3.50
CA GLY A 173 4.04 8.91 2.26
C GLY A 173 3.36 8.35 1.02
N THR A 174 3.91 8.70 -0.13
CA THR A 174 3.37 8.33 -1.43
C THR A 174 3.98 7.02 -1.93
N ILE A 175 3.13 6.12 -2.44
CA ILE A 175 3.54 4.88 -3.11
C ILE A 175 3.39 5.07 -4.63
N ALA A 176 4.46 4.80 -5.38
CA ALA A 176 4.42 4.68 -6.83
C ALA A 176 4.02 3.25 -7.22
N SER A 177 3.01 3.09 -8.06
CA SER A 177 2.53 1.77 -8.47
C SER A 177 2.50 1.66 -9.99
N ALA A 178 3.30 0.75 -10.55
CA ALA A 178 3.37 0.48 -11.98
C ALA A 178 3.98 -0.89 -12.23
N ASP A 179 3.59 -1.54 -13.34
CA ASP A 179 4.19 -2.81 -13.80
C ASP A 179 5.60 -2.55 -14.37
N ARG A 180 6.46 -2.02 -13.52
CA ARG A 180 7.80 -1.58 -13.86
C ARG A 180 8.78 -1.79 -12.70
N TRP A 181 9.97 -2.23 -13.04
CA TRP A 181 11.11 -2.31 -12.12
C TRP A 181 12.16 -1.29 -12.55
N ASN A 182 12.44 -0.30 -11.71
CA ASN A 182 13.47 0.69 -11.98
C ASN A 182 14.79 0.28 -11.29
N ASP A 183 15.86 0.14 -12.09
CA ASP A 183 17.19 -0.21 -11.60
C ASP A 183 18.22 0.93 -11.83
N CYS A 184 17.85 1.96 -12.56
CA CYS A 184 18.69 3.12 -12.82
C CYS A 184 18.58 4.14 -11.68
N PRO A 185 19.66 4.43 -10.91
CA PRO A 185 19.62 5.37 -9.78
C PRO A 185 19.19 6.79 -10.16
N ASP A 186 19.54 7.25 -11.37
CA ASP A 186 19.15 8.59 -11.85
C ASP A 186 17.64 8.64 -12.14
N THR A 187 17.09 7.61 -12.77
CA THR A 187 15.63 7.49 -13.00
C THR A 187 14.87 7.49 -11.68
N ILE A 188 15.34 6.73 -10.70
CA ILE A 188 14.70 6.65 -9.36
C ILE A 188 14.76 8.02 -8.66
N ARG A 189 15.91 8.71 -8.72
CA ARG A 189 16.04 10.07 -8.17
C ARG A 189 15.05 11.04 -8.81
N ASP A 190 14.92 10.99 -10.13
CA ASP A 190 14.05 11.90 -10.87
C ASP A 190 12.56 11.59 -10.59
N LEU A 191 12.19 10.30 -10.44
CA LEU A 191 10.85 9.88 -9.98
C LEU A 191 10.57 10.39 -8.56
N GLU A 192 11.49 10.23 -7.62
CA GLU A 192 11.36 10.78 -6.27
C GLU A 192 11.14 12.28 -6.29
N ALA A 193 11.99 13.01 -7.02
CA ALA A 193 11.95 14.47 -7.09
C ALA A 193 10.63 14.99 -7.71
N ASN A 194 10.13 14.34 -8.74
CA ASN A 194 8.94 14.77 -9.48
C ASN A 194 7.63 14.35 -8.79
N THR A 195 7.62 13.21 -8.09
CA THR A 195 6.38 12.63 -7.55
C THR A 195 6.30 12.68 -6.02
N GLY A 196 7.44 12.79 -5.33
CA GLY A 196 7.52 12.65 -3.88
C GLY A 196 7.24 11.23 -3.39
N ALA A 197 7.33 10.22 -4.28
CA ALA A 197 7.17 8.83 -3.88
C ALA A 197 8.31 8.38 -2.98
N LEU A 198 7.98 7.55 -1.99
CA LEU A 198 8.95 6.93 -1.09
C LEU A 198 9.38 5.53 -1.55
N CYS A 199 8.53 4.86 -2.31
CA CYS A 199 8.82 3.52 -2.83
C CYS A 199 8.01 3.22 -4.09
N GLU A 200 8.42 2.17 -4.79
CA GLU A 200 7.72 1.63 -5.95
C GLU A 200 7.36 0.15 -5.76
N GLU A 201 6.22 -0.23 -6.34
CA GLU A 201 5.70 -1.60 -6.41
C GLU A 201 4.70 -1.73 -7.57
N MET A 202 4.00 -2.86 -7.70
CA MET A 202 3.22 -3.17 -8.91
C MET A 202 1.72 -3.43 -8.66
N GLU A 203 1.20 -3.36 -7.43
CA GLU A 203 -0.15 -3.85 -7.08
C GLU A 203 -1.10 -2.78 -6.55
N THR A 204 -0.58 -1.77 -5.84
CA THR A 204 -1.41 -0.78 -5.13
C THR A 204 -2.40 -0.08 -6.05
N ALA A 205 -1.97 0.29 -7.27
CA ALA A 205 -2.86 0.98 -8.20
C ALA A 205 -4.06 0.13 -8.60
N GLY A 206 -3.83 -1.14 -8.95
CA GLY A 206 -4.91 -2.06 -9.32
C GLY A 206 -5.84 -2.36 -8.15
N ALA A 207 -5.29 -2.67 -7.00
CA ALA A 207 -6.07 -2.98 -5.81
C ALA A 207 -6.86 -1.76 -5.30
N GLY A 208 -6.22 -0.58 -5.26
CA GLY A 208 -6.81 0.65 -4.76
C GLY A 208 -7.92 1.19 -5.65
N ASP A 209 -7.74 1.17 -6.99
CA ASP A 209 -8.77 1.58 -7.94
C ASP A 209 -10.03 0.71 -7.78
N ILE A 210 -9.88 -0.61 -7.76
CA ILE A 210 -11.01 -1.54 -7.61
C ILE A 210 -11.69 -1.39 -6.24
N ALA A 211 -10.94 -1.31 -5.15
CA ALA A 211 -11.53 -1.11 -3.83
C ALA A 211 -12.34 0.20 -3.78
N GLY A 212 -11.81 1.29 -4.35
CA GLY A 212 -12.49 2.58 -4.46
C GLY A 212 -13.78 2.50 -5.26
N ARG A 213 -13.77 1.88 -6.46
CA ARG A 213 -14.97 1.66 -7.29
C ARG A 213 -16.03 0.81 -6.59
N MET A 214 -15.63 -0.09 -5.71
CA MET A 214 -16.55 -0.92 -4.91
C MET A 214 -16.96 -0.29 -3.58
N GLY A 215 -16.51 0.94 -3.29
CA GLY A 215 -16.84 1.66 -2.06
C GLY A 215 -16.28 1.03 -0.79
N ILE A 216 -15.18 0.28 -0.90
CA ILE A 216 -14.55 -0.40 0.23
C ILE A 216 -13.31 0.38 0.66
N PRO A 217 -13.14 0.70 1.95
CA PRO A 217 -11.94 1.33 2.48
C PRO A 217 -10.66 0.59 2.04
N PHE A 218 -9.65 1.35 1.61
CA PHE A 218 -8.39 0.81 1.10
C PHE A 218 -7.19 1.38 1.84
N ALA A 219 -6.24 0.52 2.17
CA ALA A 219 -4.93 0.91 2.68
C ALA A 219 -3.82 0.15 1.97
N ALA A 220 -2.69 0.82 1.77
CA ALA A 220 -1.47 0.24 1.25
C ALA A 220 -0.34 0.32 2.28
N LEU A 221 0.40 -0.77 2.41
CA LEU A 221 1.54 -0.89 3.32
C LEU A 221 2.70 -1.56 2.58
N ARG A 222 3.87 -0.95 2.62
CA ARG A 222 5.06 -1.52 1.98
C ARG A 222 6.22 -1.62 2.94
N VAL A 223 6.92 -2.74 2.91
CA VAL A 223 8.23 -2.88 3.53
C VAL A 223 9.29 -2.65 2.48
N ILE A 224 10.27 -1.82 2.76
CA ILE A 224 11.42 -1.66 1.88
C ILE A 224 12.21 -2.96 1.88
N SER A 225 12.35 -3.58 0.71
CA SER A 225 13.08 -4.82 0.51
C SER A 225 14.45 -4.62 -0.12
N ASN A 226 14.60 -3.52 -0.86
CA ASN A 226 15.83 -3.13 -1.55
C ASN A 226 15.86 -1.63 -1.76
N ASN A 227 17.04 -1.09 -2.04
CA ASN A 227 17.20 0.29 -2.48
C ASN A 227 18.31 0.36 -3.55
N ASN A 228 17.91 0.50 -4.80
CA ASN A 228 18.83 0.45 -5.93
C ASN A 228 19.75 1.67 -6.00
N ARG A 229 19.37 2.81 -5.42
CA ARG A 229 20.23 4.01 -5.32
C ARG A 229 21.41 3.80 -4.38
N THR A 230 21.22 3.02 -3.31
CA THR A 230 22.25 2.71 -2.31
C THR A 230 22.86 1.32 -2.51
N ARG A 231 22.46 0.60 -3.58
CA ARG A 231 22.89 -0.76 -3.89
C ARG A 231 22.56 -1.76 -2.77
N ARG A 232 21.49 -1.53 -2.02
CA ARG A 232 20.93 -2.51 -1.09
C ARG A 232 20.15 -3.55 -1.89
N PRO A 233 20.60 -4.81 -1.90
CA PRO A 233 19.94 -5.88 -2.64
C PRO A 233 18.59 -6.23 -2.00
N PHE A 234 17.76 -6.94 -2.76
CA PHE A 234 16.50 -7.48 -2.27
C PHE A 234 16.73 -8.44 -1.09
N ASP A 235 16.02 -8.18 0.02
CA ASP A 235 16.04 -9.04 1.21
C ASP A 235 14.63 -9.66 1.40
N PRO A 236 14.48 -10.99 1.17
CA PRO A 236 13.18 -11.66 1.29
C PRO A 236 12.64 -11.72 2.73
N GLU A 237 13.50 -11.58 3.77
CA GLU A 237 13.06 -11.57 5.17
C GLU A 237 12.21 -10.32 5.52
N THR A 238 12.29 -9.27 4.71
CA THR A 238 11.45 -8.09 4.86
C THR A 238 9.97 -8.43 4.69
N ALA A 239 9.64 -9.33 3.75
CA ALA A 239 8.27 -9.79 3.54
C ALA A 239 7.68 -10.50 4.76
N ARG A 240 8.51 -11.27 5.49
CA ARG A 240 8.10 -11.88 6.76
C ARG A 240 7.82 -10.82 7.81
N ALA A 241 8.70 -9.83 7.92
CA ALA A 241 8.60 -8.78 8.94
C ALA A 241 7.30 -7.96 8.84
N VAL A 242 6.87 -7.58 7.63
CA VAL A 242 5.62 -6.84 7.45
C VAL A 242 4.41 -7.70 7.79
N GLN A 243 4.40 -8.98 7.41
CA GLN A 243 3.31 -9.90 7.74
C GLN A 243 3.16 -10.11 9.26
N GLU A 244 4.27 -10.35 9.97
CA GLU A 244 4.28 -10.50 11.43
C GLU A 244 3.73 -9.24 12.12
N TRP A 245 4.06 -8.06 11.61
CA TRP A 245 3.52 -6.81 12.12
C TRP A 245 2.02 -6.68 11.83
N VAL A 246 1.57 -6.99 10.62
CA VAL A 246 0.13 -6.98 10.25
C VAL A 246 -0.67 -7.95 11.13
N ILE A 247 -0.17 -9.18 11.36
CA ILE A 247 -0.80 -10.15 12.25
C ILE A 247 -0.96 -9.56 13.66
N ARG A 248 0.10 -8.96 14.19
CA ARG A 248 0.09 -8.37 15.53
C ARG A 248 -0.95 -7.28 15.66
N ILE A 249 -1.04 -6.35 14.70
CA ILE A 249 -1.96 -5.23 14.78
C ILE A 249 -3.42 -5.64 14.55
N VAL A 250 -3.67 -6.63 13.69
CA VAL A 250 -5.02 -7.16 13.45
C VAL A 250 -5.53 -7.99 14.64
N LYS A 251 -4.65 -8.80 15.26
CA LYS A 251 -4.99 -9.60 16.46
C LYS A 251 -5.22 -8.74 17.71
N SER A 252 -4.69 -7.53 17.75
CA SER A 252 -4.80 -6.71 18.95
C SER A 252 -6.24 -6.28 19.23
N GLU A 253 -6.70 -6.50 20.45
CA GLU A 253 -8.01 -6.06 20.93
C GLU A 253 -8.01 -4.60 21.35
N GLU A 254 -6.84 -4.03 21.63
CA GLU A 254 -6.66 -2.65 22.08
C GLU A 254 -6.32 -1.72 20.93
N GLY A 255 -7.14 -0.68 20.72
CA GLY A 255 -6.70 0.47 19.95
C GLY A 255 -5.61 1.19 20.74
N ARG A 256 -4.39 1.35 20.18
CA ARG A 256 -3.39 2.20 20.83
C ARG A 256 -3.74 3.67 20.61
N ALA A 257 -3.67 4.45 21.71
CA ALA A 257 -3.71 5.90 21.62
C ALA A 257 -2.50 6.37 20.80
N GLY A 258 -2.74 7.15 19.76
CA GLY A 258 -1.68 7.69 18.93
C GLY A 258 -0.61 8.36 19.80
N ALA A 259 0.63 7.98 19.61
CA ALA A 259 1.78 8.70 20.14
C ALA A 259 1.85 10.04 19.39
N ALA A 260 1.14 11.04 19.90
CA ALA A 260 1.34 12.42 19.53
C ALA A 260 2.75 12.82 20.01
N GLY A 261 3.70 12.81 19.09
CA GLY A 261 4.99 13.39 19.38
C GLY A 261 6.19 12.59 18.89
N ARG A 262 6.47 12.67 17.61
CA ARG A 262 7.79 12.87 16.99
C ARG A 262 7.65 12.88 15.46
N ARG A 263 7.04 13.92 14.94
CA ARG A 263 7.25 14.30 13.54
C ARG A 263 8.67 14.82 13.41
N LYS A 264 9.61 14.03 12.93
CA LYS A 264 10.67 14.56 12.10
C LYS A 264 10.10 14.68 10.70
N ASN A 265 9.64 15.88 10.38
CA ASN A 265 9.28 16.25 9.02
C ASN A 265 10.50 16.03 8.13
N LEU A 266 10.47 15.00 7.30
CA LEU A 266 11.20 14.95 6.05
C LEU A 266 10.43 15.81 5.02
N GLN A 267 10.10 17.04 5.40
CA GLN A 267 9.80 18.09 4.44
C GLN A 267 11.14 18.66 4.00
N ALA A 268 11.62 18.19 2.85
CA ALA A 268 12.58 18.94 2.08
C ALA A 268 12.02 20.36 1.91
N ASN A 269 12.80 21.35 2.35
CA ASN A 269 12.53 22.77 2.17
C ASN A 269 12.38 23.08 0.67
N PHE A 270 11.17 23.07 0.17
CA PHE A 270 10.84 23.76 -1.08
C PHE A 270 10.45 25.19 -0.70
N SER A 271 11.44 26.07 -0.55
CA SER A 271 11.24 27.50 -0.63
C SER A 271 11.02 27.85 -2.11
N PHE A 272 9.81 28.24 -2.43
CA PHE A 272 9.53 28.91 -3.70
C PHE A 272 10.22 30.28 -3.68
N GLY A 273 11.30 30.42 -4.43
CA GLY A 273 11.78 31.73 -4.88
C GLY A 273 10.86 32.22 -5.99
N HIS A 274 10.43 33.48 -5.87
CA HIS A 274 9.62 34.21 -6.84
C HIS A 274 10.26 34.31 -8.21
#